data_10faacea48583204ae89ba9690e4ff6f
#
_entry.id   10faacea48583204ae89ba9690e4ff6f
#
_cell.length_a   1.000
_cell.length_b   1.000
_cell.length_c   1.000
_cell.angle_alpha   90.00
_cell.angle_beta   90.00
_cell.angle_gamma   90.00
#
_symmetry.space_group_name_H-M   'P 1'
#
loop_
_entity.id
_entity.type
_entity.pdbx_description
1 polymer ?
#
loop_
_entity_poly.entity_id
_entity_poly.type
_entity_poly.pdbx_seq_one_letter_code
_entity_poly.pdbx_strand_id
1 'polypeptide(L)'
;MTTNPITQEKTIFGHPAGLYILFFVEMWERFSYYGMRAILTLFLAAPVIMGDPQSGYGWTNAETLSFYGTYTMCVYLMSIPGGWVADKFIGQKKAVMLGGLLLCAGHGILAVDAEWAFFTGLILIVVGVGFLKPNISTMVGGLYQKGDNKRDTGFYIFYMGINIGAFLGALTVGAVAAKYGWHYGFGLAGIGMAIGQLVYFYGLQYLEGVGEFIGSDKSPDKELMNKPLTKVEKDRMLVMFLSFLIIIVFWGAFEQAGGLMSLYTEQKTDRMLSFSLPFIGNEVPAAIFQSINAFFIIIFATCLLYTSDAA
;
A
#
# COMPACT_ATOMS: atom_id res chain seq x y z
N MET A 1 -4.72 -10.00 -40.98
CA MET A 1 -4.11 -8.80 -40.39
C MET A 1 -5.22 -7.78 -40.21
N THR A 2 -5.89 -7.80 -39.08
CA THR A 2 -6.86 -6.77 -38.68
C THR A 2 -6.16 -5.91 -37.66
N THR A 3 -5.64 -4.76 -38.11
CA THR A 3 -5.18 -3.68 -37.27
C THR A 3 -6.39 -3.15 -36.50
N ASN A 4 -6.53 -3.52 -35.23
CA ASN A 4 -7.40 -2.81 -34.33
C ASN A 4 -6.94 -1.33 -34.35
N PRO A 5 -7.83 -0.37 -34.56
CA PRO A 5 -7.48 1.02 -34.39
C PRO A 5 -7.18 1.21 -32.90
N ILE A 6 -5.90 1.30 -32.55
CA ILE A 6 -5.45 1.80 -31.26
C ILE A 6 -6.04 3.20 -31.18
N THR A 7 -7.12 3.36 -30.43
CA THR A 7 -7.55 4.69 -29.96
C THR A 7 -6.29 5.37 -29.48
N GLN A 8 -6.01 6.60 -29.97
CA GLN A 8 -4.82 7.35 -29.57
C GLN A 8 -4.84 7.47 -28.05
N GLU A 9 -4.10 6.59 -27.38
CA GLU A 9 -3.98 6.65 -25.93
C GLU A 9 -3.42 8.02 -25.58
N LYS A 10 -4.19 8.76 -24.78
CA LYS A 10 -3.74 10.07 -24.30
C LYS A 10 -2.46 9.86 -23.49
N THR A 11 -1.37 10.43 -23.94
CA THR A 11 -0.07 10.37 -23.26
C THR A 11 0.19 11.66 -22.48
N ILE A 12 0.77 11.53 -21.30
CA ILE A 12 1.21 12.62 -20.44
C ILE A 12 2.70 12.36 -20.15
N PHE A 13 3.56 13.33 -20.38
CA PHE A 13 5.02 13.20 -20.25
C PHE A 13 5.60 11.95 -20.93
N GLY A 14 5.02 11.53 -22.07
CA GLY A 14 5.48 10.39 -22.84
C GLY A 14 5.04 9.01 -22.33
N HIS A 15 4.22 8.94 -21.26
CA HIS A 15 3.62 7.73 -20.70
C HIS A 15 2.10 7.71 -20.89
N PRO A 16 1.45 6.53 -20.90
CA PRO A 16 0.00 6.42 -20.93
C PRO A 16 -0.65 7.18 -19.78
N ALA A 17 -1.74 7.91 -20.03
CA ALA A 17 -2.45 8.66 -18.99
C ALA A 17 -2.95 7.76 -17.84
N GLY A 18 -3.27 6.49 -18.14
CA GLY A 18 -3.63 5.48 -17.17
C GLY A 18 -2.57 5.26 -16.07
N LEU A 19 -1.28 5.45 -16.39
CA LEU A 19 -0.21 5.37 -15.40
C LEU A 19 -0.41 6.38 -14.26
N TYR A 20 -0.74 7.62 -14.59
CA TYR A 20 -0.95 8.67 -13.57
C TYR A 20 -2.19 8.43 -12.73
N ILE A 21 -3.23 7.83 -13.33
CA ILE A 21 -4.40 7.39 -12.56
C ILE A 21 -3.98 6.34 -11.53
N LEU A 22 -3.29 5.27 -11.96
CA LEU A 22 -2.83 4.22 -11.06
C LEU A 22 -1.82 4.75 -10.02
N PHE A 23 -0.93 5.68 -10.41
CA PHE A 23 -0.02 6.38 -9.51
C PHE A 23 -0.76 7.09 -8.37
N PHE A 24 -1.77 7.91 -8.69
CA PHE A 24 -2.52 8.64 -7.67
C PHE A 24 -3.38 7.72 -6.80
N VAL A 25 -3.95 6.67 -7.37
CA VAL A 25 -4.71 5.66 -6.61
C VAL A 25 -3.80 4.96 -5.60
N GLU A 26 -2.63 4.49 -6.05
CA GLU A 26 -1.65 3.84 -5.16
C GLU A 26 -1.13 4.84 -4.11
N MET A 27 -0.81 6.07 -4.51
CA MET A 27 -0.34 7.11 -3.59
C MET A 27 -1.34 7.33 -2.45
N TRP A 28 -2.63 7.49 -2.74
CA TRP A 28 -3.66 7.69 -1.73
C TRP A 28 -3.94 6.42 -0.91
N GLU A 29 -3.86 5.25 -1.52
CA GLU A 29 -3.97 3.99 -0.80
C GLU A 29 -2.79 3.84 0.18
N ARG A 30 -1.55 4.12 -0.26
CA ARG A 30 -0.36 4.10 0.60
C ARG A 30 -0.44 5.17 1.70
N PHE A 31 -0.94 6.35 1.39
CA PHE A 31 -1.23 7.38 2.39
C PHE A 31 -2.13 6.82 3.50
N SER A 32 -3.23 6.19 3.14
CA SER A 32 -4.18 5.67 4.11
C SER A 32 -3.62 4.49 4.89
N TYR A 33 -3.01 3.53 4.22
CA TYR A 33 -2.45 2.34 4.85
C TYR A 33 -1.26 2.65 5.78
N TYR A 34 -0.25 3.38 5.29
CA TYR A 34 0.91 3.72 6.11
C TYR A 34 0.59 4.76 7.19
N GLY A 35 -0.35 5.67 6.94
CA GLY A 35 -0.86 6.59 7.96
C GLY A 35 -1.53 5.85 9.11
N MET A 36 -2.47 4.96 8.81
CA MET A 36 -3.12 4.10 9.81
C MET A 36 -2.10 3.22 10.53
N ARG A 37 -1.20 2.55 9.80
CA ARG A 37 -0.17 1.68 10.37
C ARG A 37 0.75 2.42 11.33
N ALA A 38 1.09 3.68 11.05
CA ALA A 38 1.99 4.48 11.87
C ALA A 38 1.44 4.73 13.28
N ILE A 39 0.13 4.76 13.45
CA ILE A 39 -0.52 5.00 14.74
C ILE A 39 -1.09 3.72 15.38
N LEU A 40 -1.18 2.61 14.63
CA LEU A 40 -1.86 1.39 15.08
C LEU A 40 -1.27 0.80 16.37
N THR A 41 0.05 0.59 16.41
CA THR A 41 0.71 0.01 17.60
C THR A 41 0.73 0.97 18.78
N LEU A 42 0.82 2.28 18.50
CA LEU A 42 0.76 3.32 19.52
C LEU A 42 -0.64 3.35 20.17
N PHE A 43 -1.71 3.29 19.37
CA PHE A 43 -3.08 3.21 19.84
C PHE A 43 -3.34 1.97 20.72
N LEU A 44 -2.87 0.79 20.29
CA LEU A 44 -3.05 -0.44 21.04
C LEU A 44 -2.35 -0.40 22.41
N ALA A 45 -1.16 0.17 22.49
CA ALA A 45 -0.36 0.26 23.70
C ALA A 45 -0.70 1.49 24.58
N ALA A 46 -1.38 2.50 24.04
CA ALA A 46 -1.78 3.68 24.81
C ALA A 46 -2.68 3.31 25.99
N PRO A 47 -2.54 3.97 27.14
CA PRO A 47 -3.34 3.66 28.32
C PRO A 47 -4.82 3.91 28.09
N VAL A 48 -5.67 3.16 28.79
CA VAL A 48 -7.12 3.38 28.81
C VAL A 48 -7.43 4.54 29.74
N ILE A 49 -7.91 5.66 29.18
CA ILE A 49 -8.27 6.87 29.91
C ILE A 49 -9.69 7.29 29.48
N MET A 50 -10.66 7.12 30.39
CA MET A 50 -12.06 7.40 30.06
C MET A 50 -12.26 8.86 29.64
N GLY A 51 -12.85 9.06 28.45
CA GLY A 51 -13.15 10.39 27.89
C GLY A 51 -11.96 11.13 27.29
N ASP A 52 -10.78 10.52 27.23
CA ASP A 52 -9.62 11.10 26.57
C ASP A 52 -9.54 10.63 25.11
N PRO A 53 -9.47 11.54 24.11
CA PRO A 53 -9.27 11.17 22.71
C PRO A 53 -7.94 10.41 22.45
N GLN A 54 -6.99 10.45 23.38
CA GLN A 54 -5.73 9.70 23.35
C GLN A 54 -5.83 8.34 24.06
N SER A 55 -7.02 7.95 24.54
CA SER A 55 -7.25 6.64 25.14
C SER A 55 -7.02 5.55 24.11
N GLY A 56 -6.26 4.53 24.48
CA GLY A 56 -6.04 3.32 23.69
C GLY A 56 -6.59 2.08 24.39
N TYR A 57 -6.04 0.92 24.03
CA TYR A 57 -6.48 -0.35 24.60
C TYR A 57 -5.68 -0.80 25.83
N GLY A 58 -4.57 -0.12 26.14
CA GLY A 58 -3.73 -0.45 27.31
C GLY A 58 -3.04 -1.83 27.19
N TRP A 59 -2.87 -2.34 25.98
CA TRP A 59 -2.21 -3.62 25.76
C TRP A 59 -0.72 -3.56 26.10
N THR A 60 -0.20 -4.67 26.57
CA THR A 60 1.24 -4.82 26.75
C THR A 60 1.97 -4.76 25.41
N ASN A 61 3.26 -4.44 25.44
CA ASN A 61 4.08 -4.44 24.21
C ASN A 61 4.06 -5.81 23.53
N ALA A 62 4.05 -6.91 24.29
CA ALA A 62 4.01 -8.27 23.74
C ALA A 62 2.69 -8.56 23.00
N GLU A 63 1.55 -8.20 23.58
CA GLU A 63 0.22 -8.35 22.96
C GLU A 63 0.12 -7.49 21.70
N THR A 64 0.54 -6.23 21.79
CA THR A 64 0.53 -5.27 20.68
C THR A 64 1.37 -5.79 19.50
N LEU A 65 2.59 -6.25 19.74
CA LEU A 65 3.48 -6.77 18.70
C LEU A 65 2.99 -8.08 18.09
N SER A 66 2.43 -8.98 18.91
CA SER A 66 1.82 -10.22 18.43
C SER A 66 0.63 -9.95 17.52
N PHE A 67 -0.24 -9.03 17.90
CA PHE A 67 -1.38 -8.61 17.09
C PHE A 67 -0.94 -7.93 15.80
N TYR A 68 -0.02 -6.97 15.89
CA TYR A 68 0.52 -6.27 14.72
C TYR A 68 1.16 -7.23 13.72
N GLY A 69 1.96 -8.20 14.21
CA GLY A 69 2.57 -9.23 13.35
C GLY A 69 1.52 -10.11 12.67
N THR A 70 0.48 -10.53 13.40
CA THR A 70 -0.63 -11.31 12.84
C THR A 70 -1.42 -10.51 11.80
N TYR A 71 -1.72 -9.26 12.09
CA TYR A 71 -2.43 -8.36 11.19
C TYR A 71 -1.64 -8.16 9.87
N THR A 72 -0.36 -7.82 9.95
CA THR A 72 0.48 -7.62 8.76
C THR A 72 0.63 -8.91 7.96
N MET A 73 0.79 -10.05 8.61
CA MET A 73 0.79 -11.36 7.96
C MET A 73 -0.50 -11.59 7.17
N CYS A 74 -1.67 -11.33 7.76
CA CYS A 74 -2.97 -11.48 7.11
C CYS A 74 -3.10 -10.54 5.89
N VAL A 75 -2.62 -9.30 5.98
CA VAL A 75 -2.61 -8.34 4.85
C VAL A 75 -1.83 -8.90 3.66
N TYR A 76 -0.64 -9.46 3.87
CA TYR A 76 0.16 -10.03 2.80
C TYR A 76 -0.44 -11.33 2.25
N LEU A 77 -0.89 -12.23 3.12
CA LEU A 77 -1.49 -13.50 2.70
C LEU A 77 -2.77 -13.29 1.89
N MET A 78 -3.57 -12.28 2.22
CA MET A 78 -4.82 -11.98 1.50
C MET A 78 -4.59 -11.56 0.04
N SER A 79 -3.37 -11.14 -0.32
CA SER A 79 -3.02 -10.85 -1.71
C SER A 79 -3.10 -12.09 -2.62
N ILE A 80 -2.91 -13.31 -2.08
CA ILE A 80 -2.99 -14.56 -2.85
C ILE A 80 -4.43 -14.83 -3.30
N PRO A 81 -5.44 -14.96 -2.39
CA PRO A 81 -6.81 -15.16 -2.82
C PRO A 81 -7.37 -13.94 -3.59
N GLY A 82 -6.96 -12.71 -3.24
CA GLY A 82 -7.41 -11.51 -3.96
C GLY A 82 -6.97 -11.49 -5.42
N GLY A 83 -5.71 -11.81 -5.71
CA GLY A 83 -5.20 -11.97 -7.08
C GLY A 83 -5.88 -13.12 -7.81
N TRP A 84 -6.02 -14.28 -7.16
CA TRP A 84 -6.69 -15.44 -7.76
C TRP A 84 -8.15 -15.18 -8.13
N VAL A 85 -8.91 -14.47 -7.29
CA VAL A 85 -10.30 -14.09 -7.60
C VAL A 85 -10.34 -13.11 -8.77
N ALA A 86 -9.42 -12.16 -8.80
CA ALA A 86 -9.31 -11.21 -9.90
C ALA A 86 -9.06 -11.94 -11.24
N ASP A 87 -8.09 -12.83 -11.27
CA ASP A 87 -7.69 -13.53 -12.49
C ASP A 87 -8.78 -14.50 -12.99
N LYS A 88 -9.51 -15.15 -12.06
CA LYS A 88 -10.50 -16.18 -12.44
C LYS A 88 -11.92 -15.68 -12.67
N PHE A 89 -12.34 -14.62 -11.99
CA PHE A 89 -13.77 -14.31 -11.91
C PHE A 89 -14.14 -12.88 -12.30
N ILE A 90 -13.40 -11.86 -11.86
CA ILE A 90 -13.86 -10.47 -11.97
C ILE A 90 -12.99 -9.56 -12.82
N GLY A 91 -11.74 -9.93 -13.07
CA GLY A 91 -10.74 -9.08 -13.72
C GLY A 91 -10.10 -8.09 -12.73
N GLN A 92 -8.89 -7.64 -13.07
CA GLN A 92 -8.07 -6.77 -12.20
C GLN A 92 -8.73 -5.41 -11.95
N LYS A 93 -9.33 -4.82 -12.99
CA LYS A 93 -10.02 -3.51 -12.90
C LYS A 93 -11.14 -3.52 -11.85
N LYS A 94 -11.98 -4.55 -11.84
CA LYS A 94 -13.06 -4.67 -10.83
C LYS A 94 -12.51 -5.05 -9.46
N ALA A 95 -11.43 -5.83 -9.40
CA ALA A 95 -10.78 -6.19 -8.15
C ALA A 95 -10.19 -4.94 -7.46
N VAL A 96 -9.52 -4.05 -8.20
CA VAL A 96 -9.02 -2.76 -7.67
C VAL A 96 -10.18 -1.89 -7.18
N MET A 97 -11.29 -1.81 -7.94
CA MET A 97 -12.48 -1.07 -7.50
C MET A 97 -13.05 -1.61 -6.19
N LEU A 98 -13.25 -2.92 -6.10
CA LEU A 98 -13.78 -3.58 -4.91
C LEU A 98 -12.83 -3.40 -3.72
N GLY A 99 -11.54 -3.62 -3.93
CA GLY A 99 -10.51 -3.42 -2.90
C GLY A 99 -10.51 -2.01 -2.34
N GLY A 100 -10.57 -1.01 -3.22
CA GLY A 100 -10.64 0.39 -2.82
C GLY A 100 -11.90 0.75 -2.03
N LEU A 101 -13.07 0.22 -2.41
CA LEU A 101 -14.32 0.42 -1.65
C LEU A 101 -14.25 -0.22 -0.25
N LEU A 102 -13.68 -1.43 -0.15
CA LEU A 102 -13.47 -2.10 1.14
C LEU A 102 -12.51 -1.32 2.03
N LEU A 103 -11.45 -0.75 1.44
CA LEU A 103 -10.50 0.11 2.17
C LEU A 103 -11.17 1.40 2.66
N CYS A 104 -11.99 2.06 1.83
CA CYS A 104 -12.77 3.22 2.26
C CYS A 104 -13.69 2.89 3.43
N ALA A 105 -14.41 1.77 3.35
CA ALA A 105 -15.28 1.31 4.43
C ALA A 105 -14.47 0.97 5.69
N GLY A 106 -13.35 0.24 5.55
CA GLY A 106 -12.51 -0.17 6.65
C GLY A 106 -11.92 1.02 7.42
N HIS A 107 -11.30 1.95 6.72
CA HIS A 107 -10.75 3.16 7.36
C HIS A 107 -11.85 4.09 7.91
N GLY A 108 -12.99 4.18 7.23
CA GLY A 108 -14.14 4.95 7.71
C GLY A 108 -14.72 4.38 9.02
N ILE A 109 -14.81 3.05 9.13
CA ILE A 109 -15.27 2.37 10.35
C ILE A 109 -14.26 2.53 11.48
N LEU A 110 -12.94 2.51 11.22
CA LEU A 110 -11.90 2.77 12.24
C LEU A 110 -12.01 4.16 12.86
N ALA A 111 -12.64 5.12 12.21
CA ALA A 111 -12.90 6.44 12.78
C ALA A 111 -13.95 6.43 13.89
N VAL A 112 -14.70 5.34 14.05
CA VAL A 112 -15.71 5.15 15.11
C VAL A 112 -15.02 4.61 16.35
N ASP A 113 -15.19 5.30 17.48
CA ASP A 113 -14.66 4.89 18.78
C ASP A 113 -15.51 3.75 19.37
N ALA A 114 -15.27 2.55 18.87
CA ALA A 114 -15.91 1.33 19.37
C ALA A 114 -15.06 0.10 19.04
N GLU A 115 -14.99 -0.85 19.97
CA GLU A 115 -14.18 -2.06 19.81
C GLU A 115 -14.58 -2.88 18.57
N TRP A 116 -15.87 -3.10 18.34
CA TRP A 116 -16.37 -3.80 17.15
C TRP A 116 -15.96 -3.10 15.85
N ALA A 117 -15.94 -1.76 15.86
CA ALA A 117 -15.56 -0.96 14.70
C ALA A 117 -14.07 -1.11 14.38
N PHE A 118 -13.22 -1.17 15.41
CA PHE A 118 -11.80 -1.37 15.26
C PHE A 118 -11.49 -2.70 14.55
N PHE A 119 -11.97 -3.82 15.06
CA PHE A 119 -11.70 -5.13 14.46
C PHE A 119 -12.34 -5.30 13.09
N THR A 120 -13.59 -4.83 12.92
CA THR A 120 -14.27 -4.87 11.62
C THR A 120 -13.53 -4.04 10.58
N GLY A 121 -13.09 -2.84 10.95
CA GLY A 121 -12.31 -1.96 10.09
C GLY A 121 -11.02 -2.63 9.63
N LEU A 122 -10.26 -3.24 10.53
CA LEU A 122 -9.01 -3.96 10.19
C LEU A 122 -9.26 -5.15 9.26
N ILE A 123 -10.33 -5.94 9.48
CA ILE A 123 -10.70 -7.05 8.58
C ILE A 123 -11.01 -6.54 7.18
N LEU A 124 -11.78 -5.47 7.06
CA LEU A 124 -12.10 -4.87 5.76
C LEU A 124 -10.85 -4.35 5.06
N ILE A 125 -9.89 -3.77 5.80
CA ILE A 125 -8.60 -3.31 5.27
C ILE A 125 -7.78 -4.49 4.76
N VAL A 126 -7.68 -5.60 5.53
CA VAL A 126 -6.98 -6.82 5.10
C VAL A 126 -7.53 -7.32 3.77
N VAL A 127 -8.86 -7.46 3.67
CA VAL A 127 -9.51 -7.92 2.44
C VAL A 127 -9.32 -6.92 1.31
N GLY A 128 -9.50 -5.62 1.59
CA GLY A 128 -9.36 -4.54 0.61
C GLY A 128 -7.96 -4.47 0.00
N VAL A 129 -6.91 -4.51 0.83
CA VAL A 129 -5.50 -4.55 0.35
C VAL A 129 -5.25 -5.80 -0.48
N GLY A 130 -5.78 -6.96 -0.06
CA GLY A 130 -5.66 -8.21 -0.80
C GLY A 130 -6.22 -8.14 -2.21
N PHE A 131 -7.33 -7.43 -2.42
CA PHE A 131 -7.91 -7.21 -3.75
C PHE A 131 -7.21 -6.11 -4.53
N LEU A 132 -6.78 -5.02 -3.90
CA LEU A 132 -6.21 -3.88 -4.60
C LEU A 132 -4.75 -4.10 -4.98
N LYS A 133 -3.89 -4.40 -4.02
CA LYS A 133 -2.43 -4.36 -4.14
C LYS A 133 -1.85 -5.23 -5.27
N PRO A 134 -2.17 -6.54 -5.39
CA PRO A 134 -1.62 -7.38 -6.46
C PRO A 134 -2.11 -6.94 -7.84
N ASN A 135 -3.34 -6.47 -7.92
CA ASN A 135 -4.00 -6.19 -9.19
C ASN A 135 -3.59 -4.83 -9.77
N ILE A 136 -3.45 -3.79 -8.96
CA ILE A 136 -3.04 -2.47 -9.45
C ILE A 136 -1.63 -2.50 -10.04
N SER A 137 -0.69 -3.22 -9.42
CA SER A 137 0.67 -3.38 -9.95
C SER A 137 0.69 -4.12 -11.28
N THR A 138 -0.16 -5.14 -11.44
CA THR A 138 -0.29 -5.87 -12.70
C THR A 138 -0.88 -4.98 -13.78
N MET A 139 -1.86 -4.13 -13.45
CA MET A 139 -2.43 -3.16 -14.39
C MET A 139 -1.39 -2.16 -14.89
N VAL A 140 -0.45 -1.70 -14.05
CA VAL A 140 0.67 -0.83 -14.50
C VAL A 140 1.48 -1.54 -15.58
N GLY A 141 1.80 -2.82 -15.39
CA GLY A 141 2.49 -3.62 -16.40
C GLY A 141 1.70 -3.78 -17.70
N GLY A 142 0.36 -3.83 -17.61
CA GLY A 142 -0.56 -3.96 -18.74
C GLY A 142 -0.71 -2.69 -19.60
N LEU A 143 -0.26 -1.54 -19.11
CA LEU A 143 -0.25 -0.29 -19.87
C LEU A 143 0.85 -0.24 -20.95
N TYR A 144 1.81 -1.14 -20.90
CA TYR A 144 2.97 -1.15 -21.78
C TYR A 144 3.02 -2.43 -22.61
N GLN A 145 3.49 -2.31 -23.85
CA GLN A 145 3.73 -3.50 -24.68
C GLN A 145 4.95 -4.28 -24.17
N LYS A 146 4.98 -5.58 -24.46
CA LYS A 146 6.16 -6.41 -24.13
C LYS A 146 7.39 -5.87 -24.88
N GLY A 147 8.46 -5.55 -24.13
CA GLY A 147 9.70 -5.01 -24.69
C GLY A 147 9.73 -3.47 -24.84
N ASP A 148 8.71 -2.76 -24.35
CA ASP A 148 8.74 -1.30 -24.29
C ASP A 148 9.73 -0.82 -23.22
N ASN A 149 10.77 -0.09 -23.63
CA ASN A 149 11.80 0.46 -22.72
C ASN A 149 11.21 1.45 -21.69
N LYS A 150 10.04 2.04 -21.95
CA LYS A 150 9.37 2.96 -21.02
C LYS A 150 8.69 2.25 -19.86
N ARG A 151 8.53 0.94 -19.94
CA ARG A 151 7.84 0.14 -18.91
C ARG A 151 8.53 0.26 -17.56
N ASP A 152 9.84 0.16 -17.51
CA ASP A 152 10.62 0.22 -16.28
C ASP A 152 10.54 1.61 -15.64
N THR A 153 10.62 2.67 -16.44
CA THR A 153 10.39 4.05 -15.99
C THR A 153 8.96 4.24 -15.47
N GLY A 154 7.96 3.60 -16.11
CA GLY A 154 6.57 3.61 -15.64
C GLY A 154 6.41 2.97 -14.26
N PHE A 155 7.04 1.82 -14.02
CA PHE A 155 7.07 1.22 -12.68
C PHE A 155 7.79 2.08 -11.66
N TYR A 156 8.84 2.78 -12.08
CA TYR A 156 9.56 3.70 -11.21
C TYR A 156 8.68 4.89 -10.80
N ILE A 157 7.96 5.51 -11.75
CA ILE A 157 6.97 6.56 -11.45
C ILE A 157 5.92 6.04 -10.47
N PHE A 158 5.39 4.85 -10.70
CA PHE A 158 4.41 4.22 -9.82
C PHE A 158 4.98 4.00 -8.40
N TYR A 159 6.23 3.53 -8.30
CA TYR A 159 6.92 3.34 -7.02
C TYR A 159 7.14 4.65 -6.26
N MET A 160 7.36 5.76 -6.95
CA MET A 160 7.42 7.09 -6.33
C MET A 160 6.10 7.46 -5.67
N GLY A 161 4.95 7.10 -6.27
CA GLY A 161 3.63 7.27 -5.65
C GLY A 161 3.51 6.57 -4.30
N ILE A 162 4.00 5.32 -4.21
CA ILE A 162 4.04 4.56 -2.96
C ILE A 162 4.75 5.35 -1.85
N ASN A 163 5.95 5.87 -2.14
CA ASN A 163 6.77 6.56 -1.15
C ASN A 163 6.21 7.95 -0.79
N ILE A 164 5.67 8.69 -1.74
CA ILE A 164 5.00 9.97 -1.48
C ILE A 164 3.79 9.74 -0.56
N GLY A 165 2.98 8.73 -0.85
CA GLY A 165 1.84 8.35 -0.01
C GLY A 165 2.27 7.95 1.40
N ALA A 166 3.29 7.10 1.54
CA ALA A 166 3.82 6.67 2.82
C ALA A 166 4.37 7.84 3.66
N PHE A 167 5.13 8.73 3.00
CA PHE A 167 5.67 9.94 3.66
C PHE A 167 4.56 10.85 4.19
N LEU A 168 3.63 11.24 3.32
CA LEU A 168 2.54 12.14 3.67
C LEU A 168 1.59 11.49 4.70
N GLY A 169 1.30 10.20 4.57
CA GLY A 169 0.42 9.46 5.47
C GLY A 169 0.97 9.42 6.88
N ALA A 170 2.20 8.94 7.08
CA ALA A 170 2.81 8.86 8.41
C ALA A 170 2.94 10.26 9.06
N LEU A 171 3.33 11.26 8.25
CA LEU A 171 3.49 12.64 8.73
C LEU A 171 2.16 13.25 9.17
N THR A 172 1.13 13.22 8.32
CA THR A 172 -0.12 13.97 8.57
C THR A 172 -1.05 13.21 9.51
N VAL A 173 -1.23 11.90 9.29
CA VAL A 173 -2.06 11.07 10.16
C VAL A 173 -1.46 10.99 11.55
N GLY A 174 -0.14 10.83 11.67
CA GLY A 174 0.57 10.84 12.95
C GLY A 174 0.40 12.16 13.70
N ALA A 175 0.56 13.31 13.02
CA ALA A 175 0.38 14.63 13.62
C ALA A 175 -1.09 14.88 14.06
N VAL A 176 -2.07 14.47 13.25
CA VAL A 176 -3.50 14.62 13.57
C VAL A 176 -3.87 13.73 14.74
N ALA A 177 -3.43 12.47 14.75
CA ALA A 177 -3.68 11.56 15.84
C ALA A 177 -3.11 12.08 17.17
N ALA A 178 -1.86 12.56 17.16
CA ALA A 178 -1.22 13.11 18.37
C ALA A 178 -1.92 14.35 18.91
N LYS A 179 -2.51 15.19 18.03
CA LYS A 179 -3.12 16.45 18.44
C LYS A 179 -4.60 16.32 18.80
N TYR A 180 -5.35 15.52 18.07
CA TYR A 180 -6.80 15.48 18.16
C TYR A 180 -7.34 14.13 18.66
N GLY A 181 -6.51 13.07 18.64
CA GLY A 181 -6.87 11.71 19.05
C GLY A 181 -6.79 10.69 17.91
N TRP A 182 -6.73 9.42 18.30
CA TRP A 182 -6.48 8.29 17.39
C TRP A 182 -7.52 8.17 16.29
N HIS A 183 -8.81 8.31 16.65
CA HIS A 183 -9.92 8.14 15.71
C HIS A 183 -9.97 9.22 14.63
N TYR A 184 -9.50 10.44 14.93
CA TYR A 184 -9.31 11.49 13.92
C TYR A 184 -8.17 11.15 12.95
N GLY A 185 -7.10 10.52 13.45
CA GLY A 185 -6.04 9.98 12.61
C GLY A 185 -6.54 8.90 11.66
N PHE A 186 -7.27 7.92 12.17
CA PHE A 186 -7.90 6.86 11.36
C PHE A 186 -8.90 7.44 10.35
N GLY A 187 -9.69 8.44 10.74
CA GLY A 187 -10.62 9.14 9.85
C GLY A 187 -9.90 9.87 8.71
N LEU A 188 -8.77 10.53 9.00
CA LEU A 188 -7.97 11.19 7.95
C LEU A 188 -7.41 10.18 6.94
N ALA A 189 -6.97 9.01 7.40
CA ALA A 189 -6.58 7.92 6.51
C ALA A 189 -7.75 7.49 5.61
N GLY A 190 -8.98 7.42 6.16
CA GLY A 190 -10.20 7.13 5.40
C GLY A 190 -10.51 8.18 4.33
N ILE A 191 -10.34 9.46 4.64
CA ILE A 191 -10.52 10.55 3.67
C ILE A 191 -9.51 10.39 2.51
N GLY A 192 -8.24 10.12 2.82
CA GLY A 192 -7.23 9.86 1.80
C GLY A 192 -7.62 8.72 0.86
N MET A 193 -8.09 7.59 1.42
CA MET A 193 -8.54 6.47 0.61
C MET A 193 -9.76 6.82 -0.26
N ALA A 194 -10.71 7.59 0.27
CA ALA A 194 -11.87 8.04 -0.50
C ALA A 194 -11.46 8.91 -1.69
N ILE A 195 -10.48 9.80 -1.52
CA ILE A 195 -9.93 10.58 -2.65
C ILE A 195 -9.32 9.64 -3.70
N GLY A 196 -8.51 8.66 -3.28
CA GLY A 196 -7.94 7.66 -4.18
C GLY A 196 -9.01 6.89 -4.96
N GLN A 197 -10.09 6.49 -4.28
CA GLN A 197 -11.21 5.79 -4.91
C GLN A 197 -11.96 6.67 -5.92
N LEU A 198 -12.15 7.95 -5.63
CA LEU A 198 -12.72 8.90 -6.57
C LEU A 198 -11.83 9.10 -7.81
N VAL A 199 -10.51 9.23 -7.61
CA VAL A 199 -9.54 9.30 -8.72
C VAL A 199 -9.65 8.04 -9.59
N TYR A 200 -9.76 6.85 -8.99
CA TYR A 200 -9.93 5.61 -9.74
C TYR A 200 -11.22 5.60 -10.54
N PHE A 201 -12.34 5.95 -9.92
CA PHE A 201 -13.66 5.94 -10.55
C PHE A 201 -13.72 6.86 -11.78
N TYR A 202 -13.26 8.10 -11.64
CA TYR A 202 -13.23 9.04 -12.76
C TYR A 202 -12.11 8.73 -13.78
N GLY A 203 -11.08 8.00 -13.35
CA GLY A 203 -9.95 7.61 -14.19
C GLY A 203 -10.17 6.35 -15.03
N LEU A 204 -11.26 5.60 -14.83
CA LEU A 204 -11.54 4.33 -15.52
C LEU A 204 -11.48 4.44 -17.05
N GLN A 205 -11.87 5.58 -17.61
CA GLN A 205 -11.82 5.86 -19.05
C GLN A 205 -10.39 5.82 -19.63
N TYR A 206 -9.36 6.06 -18.82
CA TYR A 206 -7.94 6.01 -19.22
C TYR A 206 -7.32 4.61 -19.04
N LEU A 207 -8.11 3.65 -18.58
CA LEU A 207 -7.71 2.26 -18.31
C LEU A 207 -8.45 1.28 -19.23
N GLU A 208 -9.01 1.74 -20.34
CA GLU A 208 -9.70 0.87 -21.30
C GLU A 208 -8.73 -0.18 -21.88
N GLY A 209 -9.15 -1.44 -21.92
CA GLY A 209 -8.34 -2.55 -22.40
C GLY A 209 -7.30 -3.07 -21.40
N VAL A 210 -7.13 -2.44 -20.23
CA VAL A 210 -6.19 -2.87 -19.19
C VAL A 210 -6.95 -3.46 -18.00
N GLY A 211 -6.54 -4.67 -17.56
CA GLY A 211 -7.15 -5.33 -16.40
C GLY A 211 -8.58 -5.83 -16.60
N GLU A 212 -9.04 -5.93 -17.83
CA GLU A 212 -10.35 -6.50 -18.15
C GLU A 212 -10.36 -8.01 -17.92
N PHE A 213 -11.51 -8.55 -17.55
CA PHE A 213 -11.68 -9.99 -17.44
C PHE A 213 -11.70 -10.63 -18.82
N ILE A 214 -10.66 -11.37 -19.13
CA ILE A 214 -10.58 -12.23 -20.31
C ILE A 214 -11.04 -13.59 -19.85
N GLY A 215 -12.30 -13.96 -20.12
CA GLY A 215 -12.91 -15.21 -19.69
C GLY A 215 -11.97 -16.41 -19.85
N SER A 216 -12.00 -17.33 -18.90
CA SER A 216 -11.06 -18.45 -18.76
C SER A 216 -10.88 -19.33 -20.02
N ASP A 217 -11.82 -19.26 -20.97
CA ASP A 217 -11.79 -20.02 -22.22
C ASP A 217 -10.97 -19.38 -23.35
N LYS A 218 -10.63 -18.09 -23.23
CA LYS A 218 -9.86 -17.34 -24.23
C LYS A 218 -8.41 -17.06 -23.80
N SER A 219 -7.98 -17.61 -22.66
CA SER A 219 -6.59 -17.46 -22.22
C SER A 219 -5.66 -18.22 -23.18
N PRO A 220 -4.71 -17.55 -23.83
CA PRO A 220 -3.69 -18.21 -24.67
C PRO A 220 -2.83 -19.19 -23.88
N ASP A 221 -2.88 -19.15 -22.56
CA ASP A 221 -2.00 -19.91 -21.66
C ASP A 221 -2.56 -21.29 -21.26
N LYS A 222 -3.80 -21.65 -21.66
CA LYS A 222 -4.36 -22.97 -21.32
C LYS A 222 -3.51 -24.15 -21.83
N GLU A 223 -2.93 -24.02 -23.03
CA GLU A 223 -2.03 -25.04 -23.58
C GLU A 223 -0.67 -25.06 -22.87
N LEU A 224 -0.18 -23.90 -22.42
CA LEU A 224 1.08 -23.76 -21.68
C LEU A 224 0.97 -24.33 -20.26
N MET A 225 -0.16 -24.17 -19.58
CA MET A 225 -0.39 -24.68 -18.23
C MET A 225 -0.36 -26.21 -18.11
N ASN A 226 -0.64 -26.92 -19.22
CA ASN A 226 -0.65 -28.40 -19.25
C ASN A 226 0.70 -28.99 -19.72
N LYS A 227 1.70 -28.18 -20.08
CA LYS A 227 3.02 -28.68 -20.46
C LYS A 227 3.86 -28.96 -19.22
N PRO A 228 4.59 -30.10 -19.18
CA PRO A 228 5.52 -30.36 -18.10
C PRO A 228 6.65 -29.30 -18.12
N LEU A 229 7.01 -28.84 -16.94
CA LEU A 229 8.07 -27.83 -16.76
C LEU A 229 9.42 -28.36 -17.31
N THR A 230 10.08 -27.56 -18.09
CA THR A 230 11.43 -27.80 -18.59
C THR A 230 12.45 -27.74 -17.43
N LYS A 231 13.67 -28.28 -17.63
CA LYS A 231 14.74 -28.20 -16.64
C LYS A 231 15.06 -26.73 -16.26
N VAL A 232 15.13 -25.85 -17.25
CA VAL A 232 15.41 -24.41 -17.04
C VAL A 232 14.31 -23.74 -16.20
N GLU A 233 13.06 -24.08 -16.41
CA GLU A 233 11.95 -23.55 -15.61
C GLU A 233 12.00 -24.05 -14.17
N LYS A 234 12.33 -25.33 -13.95
CA LYS A 234 12.54 -25.89 -12.60
C LYS A 234 13.68 -25.21 -11.87
N ASP A 235 14.81 -24.98 -12.55
CA ASP A 235 15.98 -24.29 -11.98
C ASP A 235 15.63 -22.84 -11.61
N ARG A 236 14.87 -22.15 -12.47
CA ARG A 236 14.36 -20.79 -12.16
C ARG A 236 13.41 -20.78 -10.96
N MET A 237 12.52 -21.77 -10.86
CA MET A 237 11.65 -21.91 -9.69
C MET A 237 12.44 -22.14 -8.41
N LEU A 238 13.49 -22.96 -8.45
CA LEU A 238 14.37 -23.19 -7.28
C LEU A 238 15.04 -21.87 -6.84
N VAL A 239 15.61 -21.11 -7.77
CA VAL A 239 16.21 -19.80 -7.48
C VAL A 239 15.19 -18.85 -6.88
N MET A 240 13.97 -18.82 -7.41
CA MET A 240 12.88 -18.01 -6.88
C MET A 240 12.52 -18.42 -5.44
N PHE A 241 12.43 -19.72 -5.15
CA PHE A 241 12.18 -20.22 -3.79
C PHE A 241 13.27 -19.81 -2.79
N LEU A 242 14.55 -19.96 -3.18
CA LEU A 242 15.67 -19.53 -2.34
C LEU A 242 15.65 -18.01 -2.12
N SER A 243 15.31 -17.24 -3.15
CA SER A 243 15.14 -15.78 -3.03
C SER A 243 14.03 -15.42 -2.05
N PHE A 244 12.92 -16.15 -2.03
CA PHE A 244 11.84 -15.91 -1.08
C PHE A 244 12.27 -16.05 0.38
N LEU A 245 13.15 -17.00 0.70
CA LEU A 245 13.68 -17.16 2.07
C LEU A 245 14.44 -15.90 2.52
N ILE A 246 15.26 -15.33 1.63
CA ILE A 246 16.01 -14.10 1.91
C ILE A 246 15.03 -12.92 2.07
N ILE A 247 14.05 -12.82 1.18
CA ILE A 247 13.05 -11.75 1.17
C ILE A 247 12.19 -11.80 2.44
N ILE A 248 11.81 -12.98 2.93
CA ILE A 248 11.04 -13.13 4.18
C ILE A 248 11.82 -12.55 5.37
N VAL A 249 13.12 -12.88 5.49
CA VAL A 249 13.96 -12.35 6.58
C VAL A 249 14.10 -10.83 6.48
N PHE A 250 14.34 -10.30 5.28
CA PHE A 250 14.44 -8.86 5.04
C PHE A 250 13.14 -8.13 5.43
N TRP A 251 11.99 -8.58 4.92
CA TRP A 251 10.70 -7.95 5.21
C TRP A 251 10.29 -8.13 6.65
N GLY A 252 10.62 -9.26 7.29
CA GLY A 252 10.39 -9.45 8.73
C GLY A 252 11.12 -8.41 9.58
N ALA A 253 12.36 -8.07 9.21
CA ALA A 253 13.11 -7.00 9.86
C ALA A 253 12.55 -5.60 9.51
N PHE A 254 12.24 -5.35 8.24
CA PHE A 254 11.71 -4.06 7.76
C PHE A 254 10.37 -3.70 8.40
N GLU A 255 9.47 -4.66 8.55
CA GLU A 255 8.15 -4.46 9.15
C GLU A 255 8.21 -4.10 10.66
N GLN A 256 9.34 -4.31 11.33
CA GLN A 256 9.54 -3.83 12.70
C GLN A 256 9.44 -2.30 12.80
N ALA A 257 9.58 -1.57 11.71
CA ALA A 257 9.40 -0.11 11.68
C ALA A 257 8.03 0.33 12.21
N GLY A 258 6.94 -0.37 11.83
CA GLY A 258 5.58 -0.09 12.34
C GLY A 258 5.24 -0.78 13.66
N GLY A 259 6.03 -1.76 14.08
CA GLY A 259 5.87 -2.52 15.32
C GLY A 259 6.82 -2.06 16.42
N LEU A 260 7.87 -2.86 16.64
CA LEU A 260 8.85 -2.67 17.72
C LEU A 260 9.47 -1.27 17.73
N MET A 261 9.86 -0.76 16.56
CA MET A 261 10.55 0.54 16.48
C MET A 261 9.61 1.71 16.82
N SER A 262 8.32 1.62 16.49
CA SER A 262 7.33 2.62 16.89
C SER A 262 7.18 2.68 18.41
N LEU A 263 7.04 1.53 19.07
CA LEU A 263 6.94 1.46 20.53
C LEU A 263 8.24 1.89 21.21
N TYR A 264 9.40 1.51 20.66
CA TYR A 264 10.69 1.97 21.18
C TYR A 264 10.83 3.50 21.07
N THR A 265 10.46 4.07 19.93
CA THR A 265 10.49 5.52 19.71
C THR A 265 9.59 6.25 20.71
N GLU A 266 8.38 5.71 20.96
CA GLU A 266 7.46 6.32 21.94
C GLU A 266 7.99 6.26 23.36
N GLN A 267 8.55 5.11 23.78
CA GLN A 267 8.86 4.83 25.18
C GLN A 267 10.28 5.17 25.61
N LYS A 268 11.23 5.22 24.66
CA LYS A 268 12.67 5.27 24.96
C LYS A 268 13.44 6.37 24.22
N THR A 269 12.87 7.00 23.20
CA THR A 269 13.56 8.03 22.43
C THR A 269 13.21 9.41 22.97
N ASP A 270 14.22 10.26 23.18
CA ASP A 270 14.01 11.68 23.45
C ASP A 270 13.52 12.35 22.14
N ARG A 271 12.27 12.80 22.15
CA ARG A 271 11.59 13.40 21.01
C ARG A 271 11.41 14.91 21.15
N MET A 272 12.02 15.49 22.20
CA MET A 272 11.92 16.92 22.48
C MET A 272 12.84 17.74 21.59
N LEU A 273 12.28 18.76 20.97
CA LEU A 273 13.03 19.75 20.19
C LEU A 273 13.27 21.01 21.01
N SER A 274 14.39 21.67 20.77
CA SER A 274 14.70 22.98 21.37
C SER A 274 13.86 24.15 20.81
N PHE A 275 13.05 23.86 19.77
CA PHE A 275 12.15 24.84 19.13
C PHE A 275 10.79 24.17 18.84
N SER A 276 9.76 25.00 18.69
CA SER A 276 8.41 24.51 18.39
C SER A 276 8.17 24.46 16.89
N LEU A 277 7.72 23.28 16.42
CA LEU A 277 7.27 23.11 15.04
C LEU A 277 5.79 23.49 14.90
N PRO A 278 5.39 24.14 13.80
CA PRO A 278 3.98 24.38 13.51
C PRO A 278 3.18 23.06 13.55
N PHE A 279 2.01 23.05 14.17
CA PHE A 279 1.10 21.91 14.35
C PHE A 279 1.56 20.80 15.31
N ILE A 280 2.85 20.53 15.43
CA ILE A 280 3.42 19.41 16.19
C ILE A 280 3.83 19.84 17.59
N GLY A 281 4.25 21.10 17.77
CA GLY A 281 4.80 21.59 19.03
C GLY A 281 6.29 21.26 19.21
N ASN A 282 6.71 21.09 20.46
CA ASN A 282 8.12 20.81 20.80
C ASN A 282 8.42 19.32 20.86
N GLU A 283 7.41 18.46 21.01
CA GLU A 283 7.56 17.01 21.04
C GLU A 283 7.12 16.39 19.71
N VAL A 284 8.03 15.68 19.04
CA VAL A 284 7.75 15.01 17.77
C VAL A 284 7.00 13.71 18.03
N PRO A 285 5.77 13.53 17.53
CA PRO A 285 5.04 12.27 17.66
C PRO A 285 5.82 11.08 17.08
N ALA A 286 5.85 9.95 17.79
CA ALA A 286 6.61 8.76 17.36
C ALA A 286 6.18 8.26 15.98
N ALA A 287 4.91 8.37 15.63
CA ALA A 287 4.38 7.98 14.32
C ALA A 287 5.10 8.67 13.14
N ILE A 288 5.54 9.93 13.33
CA ILE A 288 6.20 10.72 12.28
C ILE A 288 7.55 10.13 11.87
N PHE A 289 8.24 9.44 12.78
CA PHE A 289 9.53 8.82 12.46
C PHE A 289 9.43 7.78 11.34
N GLN A 290 8.26 7.17 11.14
CA GLN A 290 8.03 6.25 10.02
C GLN A 290 8.06 6.95 8.65
N SER A 291 7.89 8.27 8.59
CA SER A 291 7.99 9.03 7.33
C SER A 291 9.42 9.19 6.83
N ILE A 292 10.43 9.07 7.71
CA ILE A 292 11.84 9.35 7.41
C ILE A 292 12.37 8.44 6.31
N ASN A 293 12.05 7.15 6.36
CA ASN A 293 12.48 6.19 5.33
C ASN A 293 11.95 6.59 3.95
N ALA A 294 10.65 6.84 3.84
CA ALA A 294 10.03 7.25 2.59
C ALA A 294 10.58 8.59 2.07
N PHE A 295 10.86 9.53 2.95
CA PHE A 295 11.49 10.80 2.61
C PHE A 295 12.85 10.61 1.92
N PHE A 296 13.73 9.80 2.51
CA PHE A 296 15.04 9.53 1.91
C PHE A 296 14.94 8.75 0.60
N ILE A 297 13.99 7.83 0.47
CA ILE A 297 13.75 7.15 -0.81
C ILE A 297 13.36 8.18 -1.88
N ILE A 298 12.47 9.13 -1.59
CA ILE A 298 12.05 10.17 -2.53
C ILE A 298 13.27 11.01 -3.00
N ILE A 299 14.14 11.42 -2.07
CA ILE A 299 15.32 12.24 -2.38
C ILE A 299 16.33 11.45 -3.23
N PHE A 300 16.67 10.23 -2.81
CA PHE A 300 17.73 9.45 -3.45
C PHE A 300 17.27 8.64 -4.66
N ALA A 301 15.97 8.54 -4.90
CA ALA A 301 15.42 7.82 -6.03
C ALA A 301 15.92 8.34 -7.37
N THR A 302 16.05 9.67 -7.52
CA THR A 302 16.59 10.31 -8.72
C THR A 302 18.07 9.97 -8.96
N CYS A 303 18.85 9.77 -7.88
CA CYS A 303 20.25 9.38 -7.99
C CYS A 303 20.39 7.97 -8.55
N LEU A 304 19.50 7.06 -8.16
CA LEU A 304 19.49 5.67 -8.65
C LEU A 304 19.15 5.59 -10.15
N LEU A 305 18.22 6.42 -10.63
CA LEU A 305 17.92 6.51 -12.05
C LEU A 305 19.14 6.96 -12.86
N TYR A 306 19.82 8.00 -12.40
CA TYR A 306 20.98 8.55 -13.09
C TYR A 306 22.14 7.55 -13.16
N THR A 307 22.34 6.74 -12.12
CA THR A 307 23.39 5.70 -12.10
C THR A 307 23.03 4.47 -12.95
N SER A 308 21.74 4.15 -13.08
CA SER A 308 21.26 3.04 -13.94
C SER A 308 21.38 3.36 -15.44
N ASP A 309 21.17 4.61 -15.82
CA ASP A 309 21.31 5.05 -17.22
C ASP A 309 22.79 5.25 -17.64
N ALA A 310 23.71 5.28 -16.67
CA ALA A 310 25.15 5.45 -16.90
C ALA A 310 25.93 4.13 -16.95
N ALA A 311 25.29 2.99 -16.68
CA ALA A 311 25.86 1.64 -16.71
C ALA A 311 25.36 0.85 -17.92
#